data_d59ec8b3ba16a170a2d4296058a32eac
#
_entry.id   d59ec8b3ba16a170a2d4296058a32eac
#
_cell.length_a   1.000
_cell.length_b   1.000
_cell.length_c   1.000
_cell.angle_alpha   90.00
_cell.angle_beta   90.00
_cell.angle_gamma   90.00
#
_symmetry.space_group_name_H-M   'P 1'
#
loop_
_entity.id
_entity.type
_entity.pdbx_description
1 polymer ?
#
loop_
_entity_poly.entity_id
_entity_poly.type
_entity_poly.pdbx_seq_one_letter_code
_entity_poly.pdbx_strand_id
1 'polypeptide(L)'
;MPVEFPFSPSETIIFFVALVFCLLCLLLGLRVGFRQGRLREDAEWRGRKLESIVKARLKQSRAVLGGLASEQIAPLLPGFPYDPGDCRFMGKPVDFIVFRGMNQGQIAEVIFLEVKSGTAKTLNEQEKRLRDAVRAGKVRWA
;
A
#
# COMPACT_ATOMS: atom_id res chain seq x y z
N MET A 1 -75.86 -3.12 -29.77
CA MET A 1 -75.62 -4.55 -29.51
C MET A 1 -74.93 -4.65 -28.20
N PRO A 2 -75.52 -5.26 -27.18
CA PRO A 2 -74.77 -5.45 -25.92
C PRO A 2 -73.69 -6.50 -26.16
N VAL A 3 -72.49 -6.21 -25.68
CA VAL A 3 -71.35 -7.14 -25.69
C VAL A 3 -71.67 -8.20 -24.62
N GLU A 4 -72.14 -9.38 -25.02
CA GLU A 4 -72.23 -10.50 -24.07
C GLU A 4 -70.85 -11.06 -23.77
N PHE A 5 -70.43 -10.90 -22.54
CA PHE A 5 -69.21 -11.54 -22.05
C PHE A 5 -69.48 -13.05 -21.91
N PRO A 6 -68.60 -13.93 -22.44
CA PRO A 6 -68.85 -15.40 -22.51
C PRO A 6 -68.64 -16.09 -21.14
N PHE A 7 -68.42 -15.36 -20.05
CA PHE A 7 -68.16 -15.91 -18.73
C PHE A 7 -69.24 -15.56 -17.73
N SER A 8 -69.51 -16.48 -16.82
CA SER A 8 -70.41 -16.20 -15.68
C SER A 8 -69.80 -15.14 -14.74
N PRO A 9 -70.65 -14.42 -14.01
CA PRO A 9 -70.10 -13.37 -13.06
C PRO A 9 -69.11 -13.92 -12.04
N SER A 10 -69.23 -15.18 -11.64
CA SER A 10 -68.27 -15.84 -10.74
C SER A 10 -66.94 -16.15 -11.41
N GLU A 11 -66.91 -16.53 -12.65
CA GLU A 11 -65.68 -16.83 -13.43
C GLU A 11 -64.88 -15.54 -13.71
N THR A 12 -65.57 -14.44 -14.00
CA THR A 12 -64.88 -13.11 -14.13
C THR A 12 -64.24 -12.64 -12.88
N ILE A 13 -64.85 -12.81 -11.71
CA ILE A 13 -64.24 -12.45 -10.41
C ILE A 13 -63.01 -13.30 -10.15
N ILE A 14 -63.06 -14.61 -10.35
CA ILE A 14 -61.91 -15.52 -10.18
C ILE A 14 -60.75 -15.11 -11.08
N PHE A 15 -61.04 -14.77 -12.35
CA PHE A 15 -60.02 -14.31 -13.29
C PHE A 15 -59.31 -13.03 -12.83
N PHE A 16 -60.09 -12.03 -12.37
CA PHE A 16 -59.51 -10.79 -11.85
C PHE A 16 -58.68 -11.00 -10.57
N VAL A 17 -59.13 -11.86 -9.66
CA VAL A 17 -58.38 -12.20 -8.45
C VAL A 17 -57.04 -12.88 -8.79
N ALA A 18 -57.07 -13.84 -9.72
CA ALA A 18 -55.88 -14.52 -10.21
C ALA A 18 -54.89 -13.55 -10.89
N LEU A 19 -55.40 -12.62 -11.71
CA LEU A 19 -54.61 -11.60 -12.38
C LEU A 19 -53.90 -10.68 -11.37
N VAL A 20 -54.63 -10.18 -10.36
CA VAL A 20 -54.07 -9.34 -9.30
C VAL A 20 -53.00 -10.09 -8.48
N PHE A 21 -53.29 -11.37 -8.18
CA PHE A 21 -52.32 -12.22 -7.47
C PHE A 21 -51.03 -12.42 -8.28
N CYS A 22 -51.12 -12.72 -9.57
CA CYS A 22 -49.97 -12.81 -10.45
C CYS A 22 -49.18 -11.50 -10.53
N LEU A 23 -49.85 -10.36 -10.60
CA LEU A 23 -49.23 -9.05 -10.64
C LEU A 23 -48.45 -8.75 -9.34
N LEU A 24 -49.06 -9.07 -8.20
CA LEU A 24 -48.41 -8.95 -6.89
C LEU A 24 -47.16 -9.84 -6.78
N CYS A 25 -47.23 -11.09 -7.20
CA CYS A 25 -46.08 -12.01 -7.23
C CYS A 25 -44.97 -11.49 -8.13
N LEU A 26 -45.30 -10.94 -9.30
CA LEU A 26 -44.35 -10.35 -10.22
C LEU A 26 -43.63 -9.14 -9.58
N LEU A 27 -44.40 -8.23 -8.98
CA LEU A 27 -43.85 -7.03 -8.31
C LEU A 27 -42.93 -7.39 -7.10
N LEU A 28 -43.34 -8.40 -6.32
CA LEU A 28 -42.50 -8.92 -5.23
C LEU A 28 -41.20 -9.54 -5.75
N GLY A 29 -41.30 -10.36 -6.80
CA GLY A 29 -40.16 -10.99 -7.45
C GLY A 29 -39.16 -9.95 -7.97
N LEU A 30 -39.65 -8.92 -8.67
CA LEU A 30 -38.82 -7.80 -9.13
C LEU A 30 -38.16 -7.07 -7.98
N ARG A 31 -38.89 -6.74 -6.91
CA ARG A 31 -38.32 -6.07 -5.73
C ARG A 31 -37.20 -6.87 -5.07
N VAL A 32 -37.40 -8.16 -4.87
CA VAL A 32 -36.39 -9.05 -4.28
C VAL A 32 -35.18 -9.17 -5.20
N GLY A 33 -35.38 -9.34 -6.51
CA GLY A 33 -34.33 -9.42 -7.51
C GLY A 33 -33.44 -8.15 -7.54
N PHE A 34 -34.05 -6.96 -7.59
CA PHE A 34 -33.31 -5.69 -7.55
C PHE A 34 -32.55 -5.47 -6.24
N ARG A 35 -33.10 -5.89 -5.11
CA ARG A 35 -32.45 -5.75 -3.81
C ARG A 35 -31.23 -6.67 -3.69
N GLN A 36 -31.34 -7.91 -4.16
CA GLN A 36 -30.22 -8.85 -4.16
C GLN A 36 -29.13 -8.45 -5.14
N GLY A 37 -29.49 -7.91 -6.32
CA GLY A 37 -28.54 -7.41 -7.30
C GLY A 37 -27.66 -6.30 -6.72
N ARG A 38 -28.23 -5.28 -6.07
CA ARG A 38 -27.49 -4.19 -5.45
C ARG A 38 -26.54 -4.67 -4.34
N LEU A 39 -26.99 -5.60 -3.50
CA LEU A 39 -26.15 -6.12 -2.42
C LEU A 39 -24.93 -6.88 -2.94
N ARG A 40 -25.06 -7.61 -4.03
CA ARG A 40 -23.93 -8.30 -4.69
C ARG A 40 -22.93 -7.31 -5.31
N GLU A 41 -23.45 -6.31 -6.01
CA GLU A 41 -22.64 -5.28 -6.65
C GLU A 41 -21.83 -4.48 -5.63
N ASP A 42 -22.45 -4.08 -4.51
CA ASP A 42 -21.77 -3.40 -3.39
C ASP A 42 -20.70 -4.27 -2.72
N ALA A 43 -20.93 -5.57 -2.59
CA ALA A 43 -19.97 -6.50 -2.02
C ALA A 43 -18.74 -6.68 -2.92
N GLU A 44 -18.94 -6.81 -4.23
CA GLU A 44 -17.86 -6.91 -5.21
C GLU A 44 -17.03 -5.61 -5.31
N TRP A 45 -17.70 -4.46 -5.28
CA TRP A 45 -17.04 -3.15 -5.25
C TRP A 45 -16.14 -2.98 -4.02
N ARG A 46 -16.65 -3.34 -2.83
CA ARG A 46 -15.87 -3.31 -1.60
C ARG A 46 -14.70 -4.28 -1.64
N GLY A 47 -14.90 -5.49 -2.16
CA GLY A 47 -13.83 -6.47 -2.31
C GLY A 47 -12.70 -5.98 -3.22
N ARG A 48 -13.02 -5.49 -4.42
CA ARG A 48 -12.04 -4.93 -5.36
C ARG A 48 -11.29 -3.73 -4.79
N LYS A 49 -11.99 -2.82 -4.11
CA LYS A 49 -11.38 -1.64 -3.48
C LYS A 49 -10.42 -2.05 -2.35
N LEU A 50 -10.82 -2.99 -1.51
CA LEU A 50 -9.98 -3.52 -0.44
C LEU A 50 -8.71 -4.19 -0.99
N GLU A 51 -8.86 -5.03 -2.02
CA GLU A 51 -7.74 -5.71 -2.66
C GLU A 51 -6.73 -4.72 -3.27
N SER A 52 -7.20 -3.67 -3.92
CA SER A 52 -6.35 -2.62 -4.49
C SER A 52 -5.57 -1.87 -3.41
N ILE A 53 -6.22 -1.53 -2.29
CA ILE A 53 -5.57 -0.87 -1.14
C ILE A 53 -4.51 -1.79 -0.52
N VAL A 54 -4.83 -3.06 -0.31
CA VAL A 54 -3.87 -4.04 0.25
C VAL A 54 -2.66 -4.20 -0.68
N LYS A 55 -2.88 -4.37 -1.99
CA LYS A 55 -1.79 -4.45 -2.98
C LYS A 55 -0.91 -3.21 -2.98
N ALA A 56 -1.50 -2.01 -2.92
CA ALA A 56 -0.75 -0.75 -2.87
C ALA A 56 0.10 -0.65 -1.58
N ARG A 57 -0.46 -1.02 -0.43
CA ARG A 57 0.26 -1.04 0.86
C ARG A 57 1.40 -2.05 0.87
N LEU A 58 1.19 -3.26 0.36
CA LEU A 58 2.23 -4.28 0.24
C LEU A 58 3.37 -3.83 -0.68
N LYS A 59 3.04 -3.21 -1.82
CA LYS A 59 4.05 -2.65 -2.74
C LYS A 59 4.89 -1.57 -2.06
N GLN A 60 4.24 -0.66 -1.34
CA GLN A 60 4.92 0.40 -0.59
C GLN A 60 5.84 -0.18 0.51
N SER A 61 5.34 -1.14 1.30
CA SER A 61 6.13 -1.79 2.36
C SER A 61 7.34 -2.54 1.79
N ARG A 62 7.18 -3.26 0.67
CA ARG A 62 8.29 -3.94 -0.02
C ARG A 62 9.34 -2.95 -0.52
N ALA A 63 8.93 -1.81 -1.06
CA ALA A 63 9.86 -0.77 -1.51
C ALA A 63 10.66 -0.16 -0.34
N VAL A 64 10.00 0.12 0.78
CA VAL A 64 10.67 0.63 2.00
C VAL A 64 11.62 -0.40 2.58
N LEU A 65 11.18 -1.66 2.75
CA LEU A 65 12.04 -2.73 3.27
C LEU A 65 13.22 -3.02 2.33
N GLY A 66 12.99 -3.00 1.01
CA GLY A 66 14.05 -3.17 0.01
C GLY A 66 15.08 -2.05 0.07
N GLY A 67 14.66 -0.79 0.30
CA GLY A 67 15.56 0.35 0.49
C GLY A 67 16.43 0.18 1.73
N LEU A 68 15.83 -0.08 2.89
CA LEU A 68 16.54 -0.28 4.16
C LEU A 68 17.52 -1.47 4.09
N ALA A 69 17.10 -2.59 3.50
CA ALA A 69 17.98 -3.74 3.34
C ALA A 69 19.15 -3.43 2.39
N SER A 70 18.90 -2.71 1.29
CA SER A 70 19.95 -2.31 0.35
C SER A 70 20.99 -1.38 1.00
N GLU A 71 20.56 -0.47 1.85
CA GLU A 71 21.44 0.41 2.60
C GLU A 71 22.34 -0.39 3.55
N GLN A 72 21.78 -1.34 4.31
CA GLN A 72 22.55 -2.15 5.27
C GLN A 72 23.58 -3.07 4.61
N ILE A 73 23.30 -3.61 3.42
CA ILE A 73 24.23 -4.50 2.70
C ILE A 73 25.20 -3.75 1.78
N ALA A 74 25.07 -2.44 1.66
CA ALA A 74 25.93 -1.63 0.78
C ALA A 74 27.43 -1.89 0.95
N PRO A 75 27.98 -2.06 2.18
CA PRO A 75 29.40 -2.37 2.36
C PRO A 75 29.86 -3.69 1.74
N LEU A 76 28.94 -4.61 1.49
CA LEU A 76 29.23 -5.93 0.90
C LEU A 76 29.11 -5.94 -0.62
N LEU A 77 28.65 -4.85 -1.24
CA LEU A 77 28.43 -4.77 -2.67
C LEU A 77 29.75 -4.45 -3.42
N PRO A 78 29.91 -4.99 -4.64
CA PRO A 78 31.06 -4.65 -5.50
C PRO A 78 31.13 -3.14 -5.76
N GLY A 79 32.33 -2.57 -5.64
CA GLY A 79 32.57 -1.15 -5.88
C GLY A 79 32.31 -0.24 -4.66
N PHE A 80 32.00 -0.81 -3.50
CA PHE A 80 31.95 -0.02 -2.25
C PHE A 80 33.38 0.45 -1.88
N PRO A 81 33.58 1.74 -1.53
CA PRO A 81 34.92 2.34 -1.44
C PRO A 81 35.69 2.04 -0.16
N TYR A 82 35.06 1.40 0.83
CA TYR A 82 35.66 1.15 2.14
C TYR A 82 35.65 -0.34 2.49
N ASP A 83 36.54 -0.76 3.41
CA ASP A 83 36.53 -2.12 3.96
C ASP A 83 35.22 -2.33 4.77
N PRO A 84 34.44 -3.39 4.48
CA PRO A 84 33.24 -3.70 5.25
C PRO A 84 33.50 -3.85 6.75
N GLY A 85 34.67 -4.35 7.14
CA GLY A 85 35.08 -4.48 8.54
C GLY A 85 35.23 -3.17 9.28
N ASP A 86 35.53 -2.08 8.57
CA ASP A 86 35.66 -0.73 9.11
C ASP A 86 34.31 -0.02 9.27
N CYS A 87 33.22 -0.57 8.66
CA CYS A 87 31.92 0.06 8.64
C CYS A 87 31.06 -0.34 9.83
N ARG A 88 30.34 0.63 10.41
CA ARG A 88 29.32 0.39 11.43
C ARG A 88 28.02 1.04 11.00
N PHE A 89 26.98 0.23 10.84
CA PHE A 89 25.66 0.72 10.52
C PHE A 89 25.07 1.49 11.69
N MET A 90 24.57 2.69 11.43
CA MET A 90 23.96 3.57 12.42
C MET A 90 22.45 3.75 12.16
N GLY A 91 22.04 3.91 10.90
CA GLY A 91 20.67 4.17 10.48
C GLY A 91 20.42 5.67 10.29
N LYS A 92 19.93 6.37 11.29
CA LYS A 92 19.68 7.82 11.18
C LYS A 92 20.55 8.59 12.17
N PRO A 93 21.01 9.78 11.85
CA PRO A 93 20.78 10.61 10.64
C PRO A 93 21.70 10.29 9.45
N VAL A 94 22.52 9.25 9.51
CA VAL A 94 23.46 8.80 8.48
C VAL A 94 23.52 7.27 8.51
N ASP A 95 23.74 6.63 7.36
CA ASP A 95 23.68 5.17 7.28
C ASP A 95 24.83 4.48 8.00
N PHE A 96 26.06 4.98 7.85
CA PHE A 96 27.25 4.38 8.44
C PHE A 96 28.20 5.39 9.06
N ILE A 97 28.96 4.89 10.06
CA ILE A 97 30.24 5.46 10.45
C ILE A 97 31.31 4.48 9.97
N VAL A 98 32.31 5.00 9.24
CA VAL A 98 33.47 4.24 8.79
C VAL A 98 34.66 4.64 9.64
N PHE A 99 35.24 3.66 10.34
CA PHE A 99 36.49 3.82 11.11
C PHE A 99 37.64 3.29 10.24
N ARG A 100 38.11 4.11 9.31
CA ARG A 100 39.04 3.67 8.28
C ARG A 100 40.37 3.18 8.91
N GLY A 101 40.70 1.92 8.64
CA GLY A 101 41.87 1.22 9.14
C GLY A 101 41.64 0.48 10.47
N MET A 102 40.43 0.51 11.01
CA MET A 102 40.11 -0.19 12.27
C MET A 102 40.34 -1.69 12.16
N ASN A 103 40.03 -2.30 11.02
CA ASN A 103 40.27 -3.72 10.74
C ASN A 103 41.78 -4.08 10.71
N GLN A 104 42.64 -3.09 10.55
CA GLN A 104 44.11 -3.21 10.57
C GLN A 104 44.71 -2.77 11.91
N GLY A 105 43.92 -2.53 12.96
CA GLY A 105 44.34 -2.12 14.29
C GLY A 105 44.69 -0.64 14.44
N GLN A 106 44.35 0.19 13.43
CA GLN A 106 44.62 1.65 13.48
C GLN A 106 43.37 2.37 12.99
N ILE A 107 43.06 3.52 13.58
CA ILE A 107 41.98 4.39 13.08
C ILE A 107 42.65 5.65 12.53
N ALA A 108 42.75 5.72 11.20
CA ALA A 108 43.32 6.87 10.51
C ALA A 108 42.29 7.99 10.29
N GLU A 109 41.01 7.65 10.16
CA GLU A 109 39.97 8.60 9.86
C GLU A 109 38.59 8.05 10.30
N VAL A 110 37.69 8.95 10.71
CA VAL A 110 36.29 8.65 11.01
C VAL A 110 35.41 9.37 10.00
N ILE A 111 34.64 8.61 9.22
CA ILE A 111 33.84 9.12 8.11
C ILE A 111 32.35 8.87 8.39
N PHE A 112 31.52 9.90 8.29
CA PHE A 112 30.06 9.78 8.29
C PHE A 112 29.60 9.57 6.85
N LEU A 113 29.08 8.39 6.56
CA LEU A 113 28.75 7.94 5.21
C LEU A 113 27.26 7.78 5.03
N GLU A 114 26.72 8.45 4.04
CA GLU A 114 25.34 8.28 3.57
C GLU A 114 25.32 7.55 2.24
N VAL A 115 24.57 6.48 2.13
CA VAL A 115 24.38 5.66 0.92
C VAL A 115 23.10 6.06 0.24
N LYS A 116 23.17 6.49 -1.00
CA LYS A 116 21.99 6.82 -1.81
C LYS A 116 21.79 5.79 -2.90
N SER A 117 20.67 5.07 -2.83
CA SER A 117 20.24 4.16 -3.87
C SER A 117 19.40 4.88 -4.94
N GLY A 118 19.61 4.55 -6.22
CA GLY A 118 18.86 5.10 -7.34
C GLY A 118 19.31 6.48 -7.81
N THR A 119 18.37 7.26 -8.37
CA THR A 119 18.66 8.57 -9.01
C THR A 119 18.65 9.76 -8.03
N ALA A 120 18.08 9.61 -6.84
CA ALA A 120 17.99 10.68 -5.85
C ALA A 120 19.28 10.82 -5.07
N LYS A 121 20.13 11.78 -5.48
CA LYS A 121 21.44 12.09 -4.84
C LYS A 121 21.38 13.23 -3.84
N THR A 122 20.20 13.73 -3.48
CA THR A 122 20.03 14.87 -2.58
C THR A 122 19.96 14.45 -1.12
N LEU A 123 20.71 15.14 -0.26
CA LEU A 123 20.64 14.97 1.18
C LEU A 123 19.37 15.60 1.74
N ASN A 124 18.76 14.96 2.73
CA ASN A 124 17.66 15.54 3.51
C ASN A 124 18.19 16.60 4.51
N GLU A 125 17.28 17.30 5.19
CA GLU A 125 17.67 18.40 6.09
C GLU A 125 18.48 17.93 7.32
N GLN A 126 18.23 16.74 7.84
CA GLN A 126 19.01 16.20 8.98
C GLN A 126 20.42 15.79 8.55
N GLU A 127 20.54 15.14 7.38
CA GLU A 127 21.82 14.78 6.78
C GLU A 127 22.67 16.02 6.46
N LYS A 128 22.05 17.09 5.93
CA LYS A 128 22.73 18.36 5.71
C LYS A 128 23.25 18.98 7.01
N ARG A 129 22.41 19.02 8.04
CA ARG A 129 22.80 19.55 9.36
C ARG A 129 23.97 18.76 9.97
N LEU A 130 23.96 17.43 9.88
CA LEU A 130 25.07 16.60 10.35
C LEU A 130 26.34 16.89 9.56
N ARG A 131 26.26 16.89 8.22
CA ARG A 131 27.41 17.23 7.36
C ARG A 131 28.01 18.59 7.75
N ASP A 132 27.18 19.58 7.96
CA ASP A 132 27.64 20.95 8.27
C ASP A 132 28.22 21.03 9.67
N ALA A 133 27.74 20.27 10.66
CA ALA A 133 28.30 20.12 11.97
C ALA A 133 29.69 19.46 11.93
N VAL A 134 29.84 18.37 11.17
CA VAL A 134 31.11 17.68 10.97
C VAL A 134 32.15 18.62 10.30
N ARG A 135 31.73 19.29 9.21
CA ARG A 135 32.59 20.25 8.50
C ARG A 135 33.01 21.43 9.37
N ALA A 136 32.18 21.83 10.31
CA ALA A 136 32.49 22.89 11.28
C ALA A 136 33.30 22.39 12.48
N GLY A 137 33.77 21.14 12.51
CA GLY A 137 34.55 20.57 13.61
C GLY A 137 33.76 20.40 14.91
N LYS A 138 32.41 20.36 14.87
CA LYS A 138 31.55 20.22 16.05
C LYS A 138 31.42 18.75 16.49
N VAL A 139 32.49 17.99 16.37
CA VAL A 139 32.58 16.59 16.81
C VAL A 139 33.67 16.53 17.88
N ARG A 140 33.39 15.92 19.03
CA ARG A 140 34.32 15.81 20.16
C ARG A 140 34.23 14.42 20.80
N TRP A 141 35.31 14.02 21.40
CA TRP A 141 35.37 12.91 22.36
C TRP A 141 34.93 13.42 23.74
N ALA A 142 34.06 12.66 24.44
CA ALA A 142 33.60 13.00 25.80
C ALA A 142 33.73 11.79 26.73
#